data_c5e84f86739289f98ddb0737a0620095
#
_entry.id   c5e84f86739289f98ddb0737a0620095
#
_cell.length_a   1.000
_cell.length_b   1.000
_cell.length_c   1.000
_cell.angle_alpha   90.00
_cell.angle_beta   90.00
_cell.angle_gamma   90.00
#
_symmetry.space_group_name_H-M   'P 1'
#
loop_
_entity.id
_entity.type
_entity.pdbx_description
1 polymer ?
#
loop_
_entity_poly.entity_id
_entity_poly.type
_entity_poly.pdbx_seq_one_letter_code
_entity_poly.pdbx_strand_id
1 'polypeptide(L)'
;MKVTVLLGGDSPERDVSLASGAGIVKALRARGHETHVVDPALPPGVNAERPAARIGERPPGDLAPLPLEEVFAWLNAAPVRSADVIFVALHGGKGEDGTIQALLEAAGLVYTGSGILGSALAMNKDRSKALFREAGVQTAPHLLVDASSGRSRSEAGVAIGKALGFPVIVKPNTQGSSVGFSFVGEPGGLEAALASAACFGGDCIVERYIPGRELTAAILGGEALPLVEIIPEGGFYDYKRKYTKGTSRYVAPAELEARIADRVRREASLAYDALACRDYARVDFRLSPEGEPYCLEVNTLPGMTELSLVPMAAKAVGIGFEDLVERICAMALGRKK
;
A
#
# COMPACT_ATOMS: atom_id res chain seq x y z
N MET A 1 -0.62 -24.16 -12.14
CA MET A 1 0.62 -23.41 -11.90
C MET A 1 1.20 -23.83 -10.56
N LYS A 2 2.52 -23.74 -10.43
CA LYS A 2 3.21 -23.76 -9.14
C LYS A 2 3.41 -22.33 -8.68
N VAL A 3 2.76 -21.95 -7.59
CA VAL A 3 2.80 -20.58 -7.06
C VAL A 3 3.44 -20.58 -5.70
N THR A 4 4.51 -19.81 -5.53
CA THR A 4 5.06 -19.54 -4.21
C THR A 4 4.55 -18.21 -3.69
N VAL A 5 3.91 -18.21 -2.54
CA VAL A 5 3.40 -16.99 -1.89
C VAL A 5 4.41 -16.52 -0.86
N LEU A 6 4.97 -15.32 -1.08
CA LEU A 6 5.79 -14.64 -0.09
C LEU A 6 4.88 -13.85 0.85
N LEU A 7 4.92 -14.17 2.14
CA LEU A 7 4.10 -13.52 3.18
C LEU A 7 4.92 -13.30 4.46
N GLY A 8 4.41 -12.55 5.40
CA GLY A 8 5.08 -12.23 6.66
C GLY A 8 6.07 -11.07 6.50
N GLY A 9 7.35 -11.37 6.43
CA GLY A 9 8.40 -10.34 6.36
C GLY A 9 8.68 -9.65 7.71
N ASP A 10 9.53 -8.63 7.70
CA ASP A 10 10.04 -7.93 8.89
C ASP A 10 9.44 -6.52 9.10
N SER A 11 8.40 -6.16 8.35
CA SER A 11 7.77 -4.85 8.45
C SER A 11 6.74 -4.75 9.58
N PRO A 12 6.36 -3.53 10.01
CA PRO A 12 5.24 -3.30 10.91
C PRO A 12 3.89 -3.81 10.40
N GLU A 13 3.78 -4.13 9.10
CA GLU A 13 2.57 -4.66 8.46
C GLU A 13 2.58 -6.20 8.34
N ARG A 14 3.45 -6.89 9.08
CA ARG A 14 3.59 -8.36 9.08
C ARG A 14 2.26 -9.11 9.24
N ASP A 15 1.42 -8.71 10.19
CA ASP A 15 0.14 -9.38 10.45
C ASP A 15 -0.81 -9.24 9.25
N VAL A 16 -0.79 -8.10 8.56
CA VAL A 16 -1.56 -7.87 7.34
C VAL A 16 -1.07 -8.77 6.22
N SER A 17 0.25 -8.91 6.10
CA SER A 17 0.89 -9.79 5.12
C SER A 17 0.53 -11.26 5.35
N LEU A 18 0.58 -11.73 6.60
CA LEU A 18 0.18 -13.08 6.97
C LEU A 18 -1.29 -13.35 6.64
N ALA A 19 -2.19 -12.41 6.95
CA ALA A 19 -3.61 -12.54 6.66
C ALA A 19 -3.92 -12.54 5.14
N SER A 20 -3.32 -11.61 4.39
CA SER A 20 -3.45 -11.53 2.92
C SER A 20 -2.91 -12.80 2.26
N GLY A 21 -1.71 -13.22 2.64
CA GLY A 21 -1.06 -14.41 2.10
C GLY A 21 -1.86 -15.70 2.36
N ALA A 22 -2.41 -15.87 3.55
CA ALA A 22 -3.27 -17.02 3.87
C ALA A 22 -4.54 -17.05 2.99
N GLY A 23 -5.17 -15.88 2.76
CA GLY A 23 -6.31 -15.76 1.84
C GLY A 23 -5.93 -16.13 0.40
N ILE A 24 -4.80 -15.64 -0.09
CA ILE A 24 -4.27 -15.93 -1.43
C ILE A 24 -4.00 -17.43 -1.60
N VAL A 25 -3.33 -18.07 -0.64
CA VAL A 25 -3.04 -19.52 -0.67
C VAL A 25 -4.34 -20.31 -0.75
N LYS A 26 -5.33 -19.98 0.07
CA LYS A 26 -6.66 -20.62 0.04
C LYS A 26 -7.32 -20.48 -1.34
N ALA A 27 -7.31 -19.29 -1.91
CA ALA A 27 -7.88 -19.00 -3.23
C ALA A 27 -7.20 -19.79 -4.35
N LEU A 28 -5.86 -19.80 -4.39
CA LEU A 28 -5.10 -20.55 -5.38
C LEU A 28 -5.33 -22.07 -5.30
N ARG A 29 -5.38 -22.62 -4.09
CA ARG A 29 -5.68 -24.03 -3.87
C ARG A 29 -7.10 -24.40 -4.31
N ALA A 30 -8.07 -23.53 -4.06
CA ALA A 30 -9.45 -23.73 -4.52
C ALA A 30 -9.55 -23.78 -6.05
N ARG A 31 -8.59 -23.16 -6.77
CA ARG A 31 -8.46 -23.22 -8.23
C ARG A 31 -7.54 -24.34 -8.73
N GLY A 32 -7.11 -25.25 -7.85
CA GLY A 32 -6.29 -26.41 -8.21
C GLY A 32 -4.81 -26.10 -8.48
N HIS A 33 -4.30 -24.95 -8.01
CA HIS A 33 -2.88 -24.62 -8.14
C HIS A 33 -2.05 -25.28 -7.03
N GLU A 34 -0.84 -25.71 -7.37
CA GLU A 34 0.17 -26.12 -6.38
C GLU A 34 0.74 -24.87 -5.70
N THR A 35 0.62 -24.81 -4.36
CA THR A 35 1.06 -23.62 -3.63
C THR A 35 2.09 -23.96 -2.58
N HIS A 36 3.14 -23.14 -2.52
CA HIS A 36 4.12 -23.11 -1.44
C HIS A 36 4.08 -21.76 -0.72
N VAL A 37 4.47 -21.77 0.54
CA VAL A 37 4.50 -20.57 1.38
C VAL A 37 5.91 -20.34 1.87
N VAL A 38 6.41 -19.11 1.72
CA VAL A 38 7.72 -18.69 2.21
C VAL A 38 7.56 -17.39 2.97
N ASP A 39 8.08 -17.36 4.19
CA ASP A 39 8.20 -16.15 4.98
C ASP A 39 9.68 -15.75 5.02
N PRO A 40 10.05 -14.63 4.35
CA PRO A 40 11.44 -14.19 4.32
C PRO A 40 12.03 -13.85 5.72
N ALA A 41 11.18 -13.65 6.74
CA ALA A 41 11.61 -13.43 8.12
C ALA A 41 11.85 -14.72 8.92
N LEU A 42 11.74 -15.88 8.29
CA LEU A 42 12.00 -17.18 8.92
C LEU A 42 13.16 -17.88 8.24
N PRO A 43 13.95 -18.69 8.99
CA PRO A 43 14.98 -19.51 8.39
C PRO A 43 14.42 -20.42 7.28
N PRO A 44 15.20 -20.70 6.22
CA PRO A 44 14.81 -21.60 5.15
C PRO A 44 14.39 -22.98 5.67
N GLY A 45 13.31 -23.54 5.13
CA GLY A 45 12.77 -24.83 5.56
C GLY A 45 11.85 -24.80 6.76
N VAL A 46 11.71 -23.66 7.44
CA VAL A 46 10.67 -23.49 8.46
C VAL A 46 9.32 -23.37 7.74
N ASN A 47 8.35 -24.19 8.17
CA ASN A 47 6.99 -24.07 7.63
C ASN A 47 6.39 -22.72 7.98
N ALA A 48 6.21 -21.88 6.97
CA ALA A 48 5.62 -20.55 7.08
C ALA A 48 4.08 -20.59 7.03
N GLU A 49 3.50 -21.75 6.74
CA GLU A 49 2.04 -21.90 6.68
C GLU A 49 1.45 -21.83 8.09
N ARG A 50 0.75 -20.76 8.37
CA ARG A 50 0.07 -20.51 9.63
C ARG A 50 -1.40 -20.20 9.36
N PRO A 51 -2.32 -20.51 10.30
CA PRO A 51 -3.67 -19.96 10.23
C PRO A 51 -3.61 -18.45 10.09
N ALA A 52 -4.57 -17.86 9.37
CA ALA A 52 -4.64 -16.42 9.20
C ALA A 52 -4.52 -15.73 10.57
N ALA A 53 -3.46 -14.97 10.76
CA ALA A 53 -3.24 -14.23 11.99
C ALA A 53 -4.35 -13.16 12.14
N ARG A 54 -4.80 -12.95 13.37
CA ARG A 54 -5.66 -11.81 13.66
C ARG A 54 -4.80 -10.56 13.61
N ILE A 55 -5.14 -9.63 12.73
CA ILE A 55 -4.46 -8.33 12.64
C ILE A 55 -4.72 -7.58 13.95
N GLY A 56 -3.66 -7.17 14.63
CA GLY A 56 -3.74 -6.41 15.86
C GLY A 56 -4.30 -4.99 15.65
N GLU A 57 -4.75 -4.33 16.73
CA GLU A 57 -5.20 -2.93 16.68
C GLU A 57 -4.05 -1.93 16.54
N ARG A 58 -2.82 -2.37 16.72
CA ARG A 58 -1.57 -1.60 16.57
C ARG A 58 -0.59 -2.40 15.74
N PRO A 59 0.27 -1.73 14.95
CA PRO A 59 1.35 -2.42 14.28
C PRO A 59 2.21 -3.18 15.29
N PRO A 60 2.72 -4.37 14.93
CA PRO A 60 3.72 -5.06 15.74
C PRO A 60 4.95 -4.15 15.95
N GLY A 61 5.65 -4.30 17.08
CA GLY A 61 6.89 -3.59 17.35
C GLY A 61 7.98 -3.94 16.33
N ASP A 62 9.12 -3.24 16.43
CA ASP A 62 10.25 -3.44 15.53
C ASP A 62 10.70 -4.91 15.50
N LEU A 63 10.70 -5.47 14.30
CA LEU A 63 11.27 -6.78 14.03
C LEU A 63 12.72 -6.60 13.63
N ALA A 64 13.59 -7.49 14.12
CA ALA A 64 14.99 -7.45 13.73
C ALA A 64 15.13 -7.61 12.21
N PRO A 65 15.93 -6.77 11.52
CA PRO A 65 16.20 -6.95 10.11
C PRO A 65 16.79 -8.34 9.85
N LEU A 66 16.35 -8.98 8.77
CA LEU A 66 16.93 -10.24 8.35
C LEU A 66 18.40 -10.08 7.98
N PRO A 67 19.29 -10.96 8.45
CA PRO A 67 20.64 -11.06 7.93
C PRO A 67 20.61 -11.32 6.41
N LEU A 68 21.54 -10.71 5.69
CA LEU A 68 21.62 -10.84 4.22
C LEU A 68 21.75 -12.30 3.77
N GLU A 69 22.45 -13.12 4.55
CA GLU A 69 22.62 -14.56 4.31
C GLU A 69 21.27 -15.29 4.29
N GLU A 70 20.36 -14.97 5.19
CA GLU A 70 19.02 -15.55 5.22
C GLU A 70 18.16 -15.09 4.05
N VAL A 71 18.34 -13.84 3.60
CA VAL A 71 17.68 -13.34 2.38
C VAL A 71 18.09 -14.17 1.16
N PHE A 72 19.38 -14.46 1.00
CA PHE A 72 19.85 -15.30 -0.10
C PHE A 72 19.43 -16.77 0.06
N ALA A 73 19.33 -17.26 1.27
CA ALA A 73 18.96 -18.64 1.55
C ALA A 73 17.51 -18.94 1.12
N TRP A 74 16.53 -18.07 1.46
CA TRP A 74 15.16 -18.28 1.01
C TRP A 74 15.01 -18.11 -0.51
N LEU A 75 15.77 -17.18 -1.12
CA LEU A 75 15.73 -16.93 -2.57
C LEU A 75 16.19 -18.17 -3.37
N ASN A 76 17.11 -18.95 -2.80
CA ASN A 76 17.61 -20.19 -3.39
C ASN A 76 16.83 -21.45 -2.96
N ALA A 77 15.85 -21.32 -2.07
CA ALA A 77 15.04 -22.45 -1.64
C ALA A 77 14.26 -23.09 -2.80
N ALA A 78 14.16 -24.42 -2.79
CA ALA A 78 13.50 -25.16 -3.88
C ALA A 78 12.08 -24.67 -4.20
N PRO A 79 11.20 -24.34 -3.21
CA PRO A 79 9.88 -23.81 -3.52
C PRO A 79 9.89 -22.50 -4.30
N VAL A 80 10.90 -21.63 -4.06
CA VAL A 80 11.05 -20.35 -4.75
C VAL A 80 11.59 -20.57 -6.17
N ARG A 81 12.65 -21.40 -6.30
CA ARG A 81 13.31 -21.64 -7.58
C ARG A 81 12.47 -22.44 -8.58
N SER A 82 11.56 -23.27 -8.11
CA SER A 82 10.70 -24.12 -8.95
C SER A 82 9.34 -23.52 -9.24
N ALA A 83 9.03 -22.32 -8.71
CA ALA A 83 7.76 -21.68 -8.94
C ALA A 83 7.61 -21.17 -10.37
N ASP A 84 6.43 -21.30 -10.95
CA ASP A 84 6.07 -20.64 -12.20
C ASP A 84 5.94 -19.12 -11.98
N VAL A 85 5.42 -18.73 -10.81
CA VAL A 85 5.22 -17.35 -10.41
C VAL A 85 5.32 -17.20 -8.89
N ILE A 86 5.93 -16.11 -8.43
CA ILE A 86 5.97 -15.71 -7.03
C ILE A 86 4.84 -14.70 -6.79
N PHE A 87 3.89 -15.03 -5.91
CA PHE A 87 2.89 -14.06 -5.46
C PHE A 87 3.47 -13.27 -4.28
N VAL A 88 3.73 -11.98 -4.48
CA VAL A 88 4.24 -11.11 -3.42
C VAL A 88 3.06 -10.60 -2.59
N ALA A 89 2.88 -11.17 -1.39
CA ALA A 89 1.87 -10.77 -0.41
C ALA A 89 2.50 -10.07 0.81
N LEU A 90 3.73 -9.62 0.67
CA LEU A 90 4.40 -8.78 1.66
C LEU A 90 3.78 -7.38 1.68
N HIS A 91 3.72 -6.79 2.87
CA HIS A 91 3.24 -5.41 3.03
C HIS A 91 4.26 -4.57 3.79
N GLY A 92 4.41 -3.31 3.36
CA GLY A 92 5.33 -2.34 3.95
C GLY A 92 6.81 -2.67 3.75
N GLY A 93 7.68 -1.72 4.10
CA GLY A 93 9.14 -1.88 4.10
C GLY A 93 9.70 -2.49 2.82
N LYS A 94 10.63 -3.44 2.97
CA LYS A 94 11.30 -4.11 1.84
C LYS A 94 10.37 -4.83 0.87
N GLY A 95 9.15 -5.18 1.30
CA GLY A 95 8.13 -5.79 0.43
C GLY A 95 7.62 -4.83 -0.64
N GLU A 96 7.53 -3.53 -0.31
CA GLU A 96 6.90 -2.51 -1.17
C GLU A 96 7.86 -1.43 -1.67
N ASP A 97 9.11 -1.37 -1.21
CA ASP A 97 10.07 -0.32 -1.57
C ASP A 97 10.95 -0.62 -2.80
N GLY A 98 10.74 -1.77 -3.44
CA GLY A 98 11.54 -2.23 -4.58
C GLY A 98 12.65 -3.22 -4.22
N THR A 99 12.96 -3.41 -2.93
CA THR A 99 14.05 -4.30 -2.48
C THR A 99 13.78 -5.76 -2.84
N ILE A 100 12.63 -6.30 -2.47
CA ILE A 100 12.25 -7.69 -2.81
C ILE A 100 12.13 -7.86 -4.32
N GLN A 101 11.57 -6.88 -5.02
CA GLN A 101 11.44 -6.88 -6.47
C GLN A 101 12.82 -6.99 -7.14
N ALA A 102 13.81 -6.24 -6.65
CA ALA A 102 15.18 -6.30 -7.18
C ALA A 102 15.82 -7.69 -6.98
N LEU A 103 15.62 -8.31 -5.82
CA LEU A 103 16.11 -9.67 -5.57
C LEU A 103 15.48 -10.71 -6.50
N LEU A 104 14.16 -10.62 -6.72
CA LEU A 104 13.42 -11.52 -7.61
C LEU A 104 13.84 -11.32 -9.07
N GLU A 105 14.01 -10.07 -9.54
CA GLU A 105 14.48 -9.77 -10.89
C GLU A 105 15.93 -10.26 -11.10
N ALA A 106 16.83 -10.01 -10.15
CA ALA A 106 18.21 -10.49 -10.21
C ALA A 106 18.30 -12.04 -10.25
N ALA A 107 17.34 -12.72 -9.61
CA ALA A 107 17.24 -14.18 -9.62
C ALA A 107 16.53 -14.74 -10.88
N GLY A 108 16.03 -13.89 -11.79
CA GLY A 108 15.28 -14.29 -12.98
C GLY A 108 13.91 -14.89 -12.66
N LEU A 109 13.30 -14.54 -11.54
CA LEU A 109 12.02 -15.05 -11.10
C LEU A 109 10.86 -14.17 -11.57
N VAL A 110 9.76 -14.80 -11.98
CA VAL A 110 8.51 -14.11 -12.31
C VAL A 110 7.74 -13.85 -11.02
N TYR A 111 7.24 -12.63 -10.84
CA TYR A 111 6.50 -12.25 -9.64
C TYR A 111 5.34 -11.30 -9.95
N THR A 112 4.34 -11.24 -9.07
CA THR A 112 3.16 -10.40 -9.19
C THR A 112 3.41 -8.97 -8.72
N GLY A 113 2.72 -8.00 -9.33
CA GLY A 113 2.71 -6.60 -8.93
C GLY A 113 3.80 -5.76 -9.58
N SER A 114 3.95 -4.54 -9.09
CA SER A 114 4.85 -3.54 -9.63
C SER A 114 6.32 -3.95 -9.53
N GLY A 115 7.12 -3.44 -10.46
CA GLY A 115 8.56 -3.66 -10.49
C GLY A 115 9.33 -2.75 -9.54
N ILE A 116 10.66 -2.82 -9.62
CA ILE A 116 11.57 -2.06 -8.76
C ILE A 116 11.21 -0.57 -8.73
N LEU A 117 11.14 0.05 -9.91
CA LEU A 117 10.91 1.49 -10.04
C LEU A 117 9.54 1.88 -9.49
N GLY A 118 8.47 1.19 -9.91
CA GLY A 118 7.12 1.51 -9.47
C GLY A 118 6.93 1.37 -7.97
N SER A 119 7.47 0.31 -7.37
CA SER A 119 7.45 0.09 -5.93
C SER A 119 8.21 1.20 -5.17
N ALA A 120 9.43 1.52 -5.58
CA ALA A 120 10.24 2.55 -4.94
C ALA A 120 9.62 3.94 -5.04
N LEU A 121 9.07 4.30 -6.21
CA LEU A 121 8.38 5.59 -6.41
C LEU A 121 7.10 5.66 -5.57
N ALA A 122 6.28 4.62 -5.57
CA ALA A 122 5.03 4.60 -4.81
C ALA A 122 5.25 4.71 -3.30
N MET A 123 6.30 4.08 -2.78
CA MET A 123 6.65 4.16 -1.36
C MET A 123 7.09 5.57 -0.94
N ASN A 124 7.70 6.36 -1.83
CA ASN A 124 8.15 7.72 -1.54
C ASN A 124 7.07 8.74 -1.91
N LYS A 125 6.31 9.21 -0.92
CA LYS A 125 5.14 10.09 -1.13
C LYS A 125 5.49 11.43 -1.78
N ASP A 126 6.62 12.03 -1.43
CA ASP A 126 7.06 13.30 -2.05
C ASP A 126 7.32 13.11 -3.55
N ARG A 127 8.04 12.04 -3.92
CA ARG A 127 8.34 11.73 -5.32
C ARG A 127 7.08 11.33 -6.10
N SER A 128 6.22 10.50 -5.51
CA SER A 128 4.91 10.18 -6.10
C SER A 128 4.13 11.43 -6.44
N LYS A 129 3.99 12.37 -5.49
CA LYS A 129 3.24 13.62 -5.69
C LYS A 129 3.85 14.54 -6.73
N ALA A 130 5.17 14.54 -6.89
CA ALA A 130 5.83 15.26 -7.98
C ALA A 130 5.42 14.71 -9.35
N LEU A 131 5.45 13.37 -9.51
CA LEU A 131 5.04 12.69 -10.73
C LEU A 131 3.52 12.79 -10.98
N PHE A 132 2.69 12.76 -9.94
CA PHE A 132 1.26 13.00 -10.08
C PHE A 132 0.98 14.37 -10.69
N ARG A 133 1.62 15.44 -10.19
CA ARG A 133 1.47 16.79 -10.75
C ARG A 133 1.92 16.88 -12.22
N GLU A 134 3.03 16.23 -12.56
CA GLU A 134 3.53 16.15 -13.94
C GLU A 134 2.54 15.44 -14.86
N ALA A 135 1.88 14.39 -14.36
CA ALA A 135 0.83 13.66 -15.08
C ALA A 135 -0.54 14.36 -15.09
N GLY A 136 -0.65 15.55 -14.50
CA GLY A 136 -1.93 16.29 -14.40
C GLY A 136 -2.90 15.75 -13.35
N VAL A 137 -2.44 14.93 -12.42
CA VAL A 137 -3.22 14.42 -11.29
C VAL A 137 -3.12 15.37 -10.11
N GLN A 138 -4.26 15.82 -9.62
CA GLN A 138 -4.32 16.75 -8.50
C GLN A 138 -3.95 16.05 -7.18
N THR A 139 -3.09 16.71 -6.38
CA THR A 139 -2.70 16.23 -5.05
C THR A 139 -2.64 17.39 -4.06
N ALA A 140 -2.79 17.09 -2.76
CA ALA A 140 -2.74 18.13 -1.73
C ALA A 140 -1.40 18.88 -1.76
N PRO A 141 -1.40 20.22 -1.60
CA PRO A 141 -0.20 20.99 -1.35
C PRO A 141 0.57 20.41 -0.16
N HIS A 142 1.88 20.25 -0.30
CA HIS A 142 2.70 19.63 0.73
C HIS A 142 4.12 20.20 0.80
N LEU A 143 4.79 19.89 1.88
CA LEU A 143 6.20 20.12 2.11
C LEU A 143 6.87 18.82 2.57
N LEU A 144 8.05 18.53 2.05
CA LEU A 144 8.96 17.54 2.61
C LEU A 144 9.80 18.21 3.69
N VAL A 145 9.86 17.61 4.88
CA VAL A 145 10.48 18.17 6.06
C VAL A 145 11.46 17.16 6.63
N ASP A 146 12.72 17.55 6.80
CA ASP A 146 13.62 16.81 7.69
C ASP A 146 13.22 17.07 9.15
N ALA A 147 12.67 16.07 9.78
CA ALA A 147 12.21 16.13 11.18
C ALA A 147 13.15 15.40 12.14
N SER A 148 14.37 15.05 11.72
CA SER A 148 15.35 14.30 12.50
C SER A 148 15.83 15.02 13.76
N SER A 149 15.82 16.37 13.78
CA SER A 149 16.26 17.18 14.92
C SER A 149 15.17 18.16 15.41
N GLY A 150 15.23 18.55 16.68
CA GLY A 150 14.33 19.55 17.24
C GLY A 150 14.47 20.92 16.57
N ARG A 151 15.69 21.29 16.16
CA ARG A 151 15.94 22.54 15.43
C ARG A 151 15.28 22.53 14.06
N SER A 152 15.45 21.46 13.27
CA SER A 152 14.80 21.30 11.96
C SER A 152 13.27 21.37 12.09
N ARG A 153 12.69 20.74 13.13
CA ARG A 153 11.24 20.76 13.38
C ARG A 153 10.73 22.18 13.65
N SER A 154 11.43 22.95 14.47
CA SER A 154 11.03 24.33 14.80
C SER A 154 11.10 25.25 13.57
N GLU A 155 12.18 25.17 12.77
CA GLU A 155 12.33 25.94 11.54
C GLU A 155 11.25 25.56 10.51
N ALA A 156 10.95 24.28 10.38
CA ALA A 156 9.88 23.76 9.51
C ALA A 156 8.50 24.28 9.92
N GLY A 157 8.23 24.44 11.21
CA GLY A 157 6.95 24.94 11.70
C GLY A 157 6.56 26.28 11.14
N VAL A 158 7.50 27.21 11.02
CA VAL A 158 7.29 28.53 10.40
C VAL A 158 6.98 28.41 8.90
N ALA A 159 7.74 27.59 8.17
CA ALA A 159 7.52 27.36 6.74
C ALA A 159 6.17 26.71 6.46
N ILE A 160 5.79 25.71 7.24
CA ILE A 160 4.50 25.01 7.13
C ILE A 160 3.33 25.97 7.34
N GLY A 161 3.35 26.76 8.44
CA GLY A 161 2.29 27.73 8.73
C GLY A 161 2.11 28.75 7.61
N LYS A 162 3.22 29.21 7.01
CA LYS A 162 3.19 30.17 5.90
C LYS A 162 2.70 29.58 4.58
N ALA A 163 3.14 28.35 4.25
CA ALA A 163 2.89 27.74 2.94
C ALA A 163 1.58 26.94 2.87
N LEU A 164 1.22 26.25 3.93
CA LEU A 164 0.08 25.34 3.94
C LEU A 164 -1.10 25.86 4.76
N GLY A 165 -0.85 26.65 5.80
CA GLY A 165 -1.85 26.95 6.82
C GLY A 165 -2.23 25.70 7.62
N PHE A 166 -3.33 25.81 8.40
CA PHE A 166 -3.88 24.70 9.18
C PHE A 166 -5.36 24.50 8.85
N PRO A 167 -5.89 23.28 8.98
CA PRO A 167 -5.24 22.05 9.50
C PRO A 167 -4.31 21.37 8.48
N VAL A 168 -3.33 20.59 8.99
CA VAL A 168 -2.42 19.78 8.18
C VAL A 168 -2.40 18.33 8.64
N ILE A 169 -1.93 17.45 7.73
CA ILE A 169 -1.61 16.06 8.00
C ILE A 169 -0.08 15.93 8.03
N VAL A 170 0.44 15.28 9.06
CA VAL A 170 1.87 14.91 9.19
C VAL A 170 1.97 13.40 9.12
N LYS A 171 2.87 12.88 8.28
CA LYS A 171 3.14 11.44 8.16
C LYS A 171 4.56 11.19 7.69
N PRO A 172 5.16 10.02 7.97
CA PRO A 172 6.44 9.65 7.41
C PRO A 172 6.37 9.62 5.88
N ASN A 173 7.46 10.01 5.20
CA ASN A 173 7.49 10.04 3.74
C ASN A 173 7.44 8.64 3.12
N THR A 174 8.03 7.62 3.79
CA THR A 174 8.26 6.28 3.25
C THR A 174 7.62 5.16 4.07
N GLN A 175 6.47 5.40 4.70
CA GLN A 175 5.73 4.38 5.46
C GLN A 175 4.31 4.20 4.95
N GLY A 176 3.79 2.96 5.06
CA GLY A 176 2.43 2.58 4.72
C GLY A 176 1.46 2.60 5.92
N SER A 177 0.25 2.11 5.71
CA SER A 177 -0.79 1.81 6.72
C SER A 177 -1.07 2.88 7.77
N SER A 178 -0.90 4.16 7.44
CA SER A 178 -1.11 5.27 8.37
C SER A 178 -0.21 5.21 9.62
N VAL A 179 0.92 4.50 9.57
CA VAL A 179 1.92 4.50 10.64
C VAL A 179 2.52 5.90 10.77
N GLY A 180 2.60 6.42 11.99
CA GLY A 180 3.11 7.78 12.26
C GLY A 180 2.24 8.94 11.74
N PHE A 181 1.00 8.67 11.33
CA PHE A 181 0.03 9.68 10.88
C PHE A 181 -0.44 10.54 12.04
N SER A 182 -0.52 11.86 11.82
CA SER A 182 -1.10 12.83 12.75
C SER A 182 -1.91 13.89 12.02
N PHE A 183 -3.11 14.17 12.52
CA PHE A 183 -3.87 15.36 12.16
C PHE A 183 -3.51 16.49 13.10
N VAL A 184 -3.14 17.64 12.57
CA VAL A 184 -2.75 18.83 13.33
C VAL A 184 -3.68 19.99 12.99
N GLY A 185 -4.60 20.30 13.90
CA GLY A 185 -5.60 21.35 13.72
C GLY A 185 -5.03 22.76 13.84
N GLU A 186 -3.99 22.94 14.65
CA GLU A 186 -3.39 24.23 15.00
C GLU A 186 -1.87 24.10 15.22
N PRO A 187 -1.10 25.19 15.18
CA PRO A 187 0.36 25.19 15.27
C PRO A 187 0.93 24.45 16.49
N GLY A 188 0.25 24.51 17.65
CA GLY A 188 0.76 23.95 18.90
C GLY A 188 0.99 22.43 18.89
N GLY A 189 0.30 21.68 18.03
CA GLY A 189 0.47 20.23 17.89
C GLY A 189 1.56 19.79 16.92
N LEU A 190 2.13 20.72 16.14
CA LEU A 190 2.96 20.38 15.00
C LEU A 190 4.30 19.73 15.38
N GLU A 191 4.99 20.24 16.39
CA GLU A 191 6.29 19.70 16.81
C GLU A 191 6.19 18.26 17.30
N ALA A 192 5.17 17.95 18.09
CA ALA A 192 4.91 16.60 18.57
C ALA A 192 4.58 15.64 17.42
N ALA A 193 3.78 16.09 16.44
CA ALA A 193 3.44 15.31 15.25
C ALA A 193 4.67 15.02 14.39
N LEU A 194 5.53 16.01 14.14
CA LEU A 194 6.79 15.85 13.42
C LEU A 194 7.74 14.89 14.15
N ALA A 195 7.87 15.03 15.49
CA ALA A 195 8.71 14.12 16.28
C ALA A 195 8.20 12.67 16.23
N SER A 196 6.90 12.47 16.29
CA SER A 196 6.30 11.13 16.15
C SER A 196 6.55 10.51 14.79
N ALA A 197 6.35 11.28 13.70
CA ALA A 197 6.57 10.79 12.35
C ALA A 197 8.07 10.52 12.07
N ALA A 198 8.99 11.32 12.62
CA ALA A 198 10.43 11.17 12.46
C ALA A 198 11.00 9.84 13.01
N CYS A 199 10.30 9.19 13.94
CA CYS A 199 10.70 7.87 14.45
C CYS A 199 10.72 6.79 13.34
N PHE A 200 10.10 7.07 12.19
CA PHE A 200 9.96 6.13 11.07
C PHE A 200 10.78 6.53 9.84
N GLY A 201 11.93 7.20 9.99
CA GLY A 201 12.85 7.45 8.87
C GLY A 201 13.36 8.89 8.71
N GLY A 202 13.01 9.80 9.64
CA GLY A 202 13.52 11.18 9.68
C GLY A 202 12.77 12.14 8.75
N ASP A 203 12.54 11.80 7.49
CA ASP A 203 11.80 12.61 6.53
C ASP A 203 10.29 12.45 6.71
N CYS A 204 9.61 13.60 6.88
CA CYS A 204 8.16 13.69 7.01
C CYS A 204 7.57 14.47 5.84
N ILE A 205 6.42 14.03 5.35
CA ILE A 205 5.59 14.83 4.46
C ILE A 205 4.50 15.51 5.28
N VAL A 206 4.36 16.82 5.12
CA VAL A 206 3.30 17.62 5.73
C VAL A 206 2.40 18.12 4.62
N GLU A 207 1.12 17.79 4.69
CA GLU A 207 0.14 18.07 3.65
C GLU A 207 -0.98 18.94 4.17
N ARG A 208 -1.51 19.87 3.36
CA ARG A 208 -2.78 20.52 3.68
C ARG A 208 -3.88 19.46 3.82
N TYR A 209 -4.63 19.51 4.89
CA TYR A 209 -5.78 18.65 5.06
C TYR A 209 -6.86 18.97 4.02
N ILE A 210 -7.33 17.97 3.31
CA ILE A 210 -8.48 18.08 2.39
C ILE A 210 -9.70 17.48 3.09
N PRO A 211 -10.70 18.29 3.45
CA PRO A 211 -11.95 17.77 4.00
C PRO A 211 -12.75 17.02 2.93
N GLY A 212 -13.74 16.22 3.33
CA GLY A 212 -14.65 15.54 2.44
C GLY A 212 -14.60 14.03 2.51
N ARG A 213 -14.90 13.34 1.40
CA ARG A 213 -15.08 11.89 1.31
C ARG A 213 -13.74 11.19 1.02
N GLU A 214 -13.59 9.97 1.52
CA GLU A 214 -12.43 9.13 1.23
C GLU A 214 -12.82 8.07 0.21
N LEU A 215 -12.11 8.05 -0.91
CA LEU A 215 -12.38 7.16 -2.03
C LEU A 215 -11.13 6.36 -2.37
N THR A 216 -11.32 5.17 -2.88
CA THR A 216 -10.23 4.38 -3.44
C THR A 216 -10.63 3.79 -4.78
N ALA A 217 -9.66 3.77 -5.70
CA ALA A 217 -9.74 3.11 -7.00
C ALA A 217 -8.78 1.92 -7.02
N ALA A 218 -9.31 0.71 -7.21
CA ALA A 218 -8.49 -0.43 -7.54
C ALA A 218 -8.16 -0.41 -9.04
N ILE A 219 -6.91 -0.63 -9.38
CA ILE A 219 -6.45 -0.82 -10.77
C ILE A 219 -6.14 -2.30 -10.96
N LEU A 220 -6.63 -2.89 -12.03
CA LEU A 220 -6.37 -4.27 -12.42
C LEU A 220 -6.05 -4.34 -13.92
N GLY A 221 -4.83 -4.74 -14.26
CA GLY A 221 -4.39 -4.79 -15.65
C GLY A 221 -4.38 -3.43 -16.36
N GLY A 222 -4.18 -2.33 -15.62
CA GLY A 222 -4.23 -0.96 -16.14
C GLY A 222 -5.62 -0.32 -16.14
N GLU A 223 -6.68 -1.07 -15.88
CA GLU A 223 -8.06 -0.57 -15.85
C GLU A 223 -8.52 -0.25 -14.43
N ALA A 224 -9.13 0.93 -14.24
CA ALA A 224 -9.72 1.34 -12.97
C ALA A 224 -11.08 0.66 -12.76
N LEU A 225 -11.19 -0.15 -11.72
CA LEU A 225 -12.43 -0.76 -11.25
C LEU A 225 -13.38 0.29 -10.63
N PRO A 226 -14.65 -0.05 -10.34
CA PRO A 226 -15.54 0.84 -9.61
C PRO A 226 -14.93 1.31 -8.29
N LEU A 227 -15.16 2.57 -7.98
CA LEU A 227 -14.66 3.19 -6.76
C LEU A 227 -15.30 2.59 -5.52
N VAL A 228 -14.51 2.51 -4.46
CA VAL A 228 -15.01 2.17 -3.11
C VAL A 228 -14.91 3.42 -2.24
N GLU A 229 -16.01 3.78 -1.59
CA GLU A 229 -16.01 4.82 -0.57
C GLU A 229 -15.73 4.21 0.79
N ILE A 230 -14.85 4.87 1.54
CA ILE A 230 -14.47 4.50 2.91
C ILE A 230 -15.09 5.53 3.85
N ILE A 231 -15.94 5.07 4.75
CA ILE A 231 -16.64 5.92 5.72
C ILE A 231 -16.21 5.46 7.12
N PRO A 232 -15.15 6.08 7.69
CA PRO A 232 -14.70 5.73 9.02
C PRO A 232 -15.68 6.21 10.08
N GLU A 233 -15.97 5.37 11.09
CA GLU A 233 -16.80 5.77 12.23
C GLU A 233 -15.97 6.61 13.19
N GLY A 234 -16.30 7.90 13.28
CA GLY A 234 -15.76 8.81 14.28
C GLY A 234 -14.28 9.17 14.11
N GLY A 235 -13.83 9.61 12.92
CA GLY A 235 -12.49 10.16 12.73
C GLY A 235 -11.81 9.82 11.41
N PHE A 236 -10.49 9.64 11.45
CA PHE A 236 -9.68 9.33 10.28
C PHE A 236 -9.57 7.83 10.05
N TYR A 237 -9.34 7.43 8.80
CA TYR A 237 -9.08 6.04 8.41
C TYR A 237 -7.63 5.66 8.79
N ASP A 238 -7.40 5.50 10.10
CA ASP A 238 -6.13 5.13 10.72
C ASP A 238 -5.90 3.60 10.70
N TYR A 239 -4.74 3.16 11.21
CA TYR A 239 -4.38 1.74 11.27
C TYR A 239 -5.46 0.89 11.95
N LYS A 240 -5.97 1.34 13.11
CA LYS A 240 -7.01 0.62 13.85
C LYS A 240 -8.28 0.46 13.01
N ARG A 241 -8.73 1.51 12.32
CA ARG A 241 -9.94 1.49 11.50
C ARG A 241 -9.79 0.71 10.19
N LYS A 242 -8.56 0.58 9.67
CA LYS A 242 -8.28 -0.28 8.51
C LYS A 242 -8.47 -1.76 8.81
N TYR A 243 -8.18 -2.20 10.03
CA TYR A 243 -8.08 -3.62 10.35
C TYR A 243 -9.02 -4.10 11.45
N THR A 244 -9.80 -3.22 12.08
CA THR A 244 -10.81 -3.60 13.08
C THR A 244 -12.20 -3.62 12.44
N LYS A 245 -12.84 -4.80 12.43
CA LYS A 245 -14.18 -4.96 11.87
C LYS A 245 -15.20 -4.07 12.58
N GLY A 246 -16.05 -3.36 11.80
CA GLY A 246 -17.13 -2.52 12.33
C GLY A 246 -16.70 -1.10 12.71
N THR A 247 -15.45 -0.68 12.43
CA THR A 247 -14.97 0.70 12.66
C THR A 247 -14.97 1.57 11.40
N SER A 248 -15.30 0.97 10.27
CA SER A 248 -15.50 1.66 8.99
C SER A 248 -16.60 0.97 8.18
N ARG A 249 -17.38 1.75 7.46
CA ARG A 249 -18.34 1.27 6.47
C ARG A 249 -17.78 1.50 5.08
N TYR A 250 -18.06 0.58 4.17
CA TYR A 250 -17.60 0.63 2.79
C TYR A 250 -18.80 0.60 1.85
N VAL A 251 -18.76 1.42 0.79
CA VAL A 251 -19.79 1.46 -0.27
C VAL A 251 -19.11 1.15 -1.60
N ALA A 252 -19.46 0.03 -2.21
CA ALA A 252 -18.89 -0.46 -3.47
C ALA A 252 -20.01 -0.95 -4.41
N PRO A 253 -20.25 -0.28 -5.56
CA PRO A 253 -19.62 0.96 -6.02
C PRO A 253 -19.99 2.17 -5.16
N ALA A 254 -19.07 3.15 -5.07
CA ALA A 254 -19.32 4.42 -4.38
C ALA A 254 -20.46 5.20 -5.07
N GLU A 255 -21.36 5.77 -4.26
CA GLU A 255 -22.46 6.59 -4.75
C GLU A 255 -21.98 8.01 -5.09
N LEU A 256 -21.69 8.23 -6.38
CA LEU A 256 -21.14 9.48 -6.93
C LEU A 256 -21.85 9.86 -8.22
N GLU A 257 -21.83 11.15 -8.54
CA GLU A 257 -22.17 11.60 -9.90
C GLU A 257 -21.22 10.95 -10.92
N ALA A 258 -21.74 10.49 -12.06
CA ALA A 258 -20.97 9.79 -13.08
C ALA A 258 -19.71 10.58 -13.50
N ARG A 259 -19.82 11.89 -13.68
CA ARG A 259 -18.72 12.79 -14.06
C ARG A 259 -17.58 12.76 -13.03
N ILE A 260 -17.92 12.75 -11.73
CA ILE A 260 -16.94 12.70 -10.65
C ILE A 260 -16.27 11.33 -10.61
N ALA A 261 -17.07 10.25 -10.67
CA ALA A 261 -16.56 8.88 -10.67
C ALA A 261 -15.60 8.63 -11.85
N ASP A 262 -15.96 9.10 -13.06
CA ASP A 262 -15.13 8.97 -14.26
C ASP A 262 -13.83 9.77 -14.14
N ARG A 263 -13.89 10.96 -13.56
CA ARG A 263 -12.69 11.77 -13.30
C ARG A 263 -11.74 11.08 -12.33
N VAL A 264 -12.25 10.59 -11.19
CA VAL A 264 -11.42 9.88 -10.20
C VAL A 264 -10.78 8.64 -10.80
N ARG A 265 -11.53 7.83 -11.56
CA ARG A 265 -10.99 6.64 -12.24
C ARG A 265 -9.90 7.00 -13.24
N ARG A 266 -10.11 8.03 -14.06
CA ARG A 266 -9.09 8.50 -15.00
C ARG A 266 -7.82 8.98 -14.28
N GLU A 267 -7.97 9.79 -13.23
CA GLU A 267 -6.83 10.28 -12.44
C GLU A 267 -6.11 9.13 -11.72
N ALA A 268 -6.84 8.07 -11.31
CA ALA A 268 -6.23 6.87 -10.74
C ALA A 268 -5.36 6.12 -11.76
N SER A 269 -5.84 5.96 -13.01
CA SER A 269 -5.04 5.35 -14.08
C SER A 269 -3.81 6.19 -14.40
N LEU A 270 -3.94 7.52 -14.49
CA LEU A 270 -2.80 8.42 -14.71
C LEU A 270 -1.78 8.34 -13.56
N ALA A 271 -2.22 8.27 -12.31
CA ALA A 271 -1.32 8.12 -11.16
C ALA A 271 -0.58 6.78 -11.17
N TYR A 272 -1.28 5.71 -11.53
CA TYR A 272 -0.71 4.36 -11.69
C TYR A 272 0.36 4.34 -12.78
N ASP A 273 0.07 4.91 -13.95
CA ASP A 273 0.99 4.97 -15.10
C ASP A 273 2.21 5.85 -14.79
N ALA A 274 2.00 7.02 -14.14
CA ALA A 274 3.06 7.95 -13.76
C ALA A 274 4.13 7.31 -12.85
N LEU A 275 3.73 6.34 -12.03
CA LEU A 275 4.65 5.59 -11.17
C LEU A 275 5.19 4.31 -11.83
N ALA A 276 4.90 4.05 -13.10
CA ALA A 276 5.27 2.82 -13.80
C ALA A 276 4.81 1.55 -13.03
N CYS A 277 3.62 1.61 -12.43
CA CYS A 277 2.99 0.47 -11.79
C CYS A 277 2.58 -0.58 -12.84
N ARG A 278 2.38 -1.83 -12.39
CA ARG A 278 1.93 -2.92 -13.27
C ARG A 278 1.09 -3.93 -12.49
N ASP A 279 0.34 -4.76 -13.23
CA ASP A 279 -0.61 -5.78 -12.78
C ASP A 279 -1.79 -5.20 -12.00
N TYR A 280 -1.58 -4.76 -10.78
CA TYR A 280 -2.62 -4.22 -9.91
C TYR A 280 -2.04 -3.20 -8.93
N ALA A 281 -2.90 -2.31 -8.48
CA ALA A 281 -2.60 -1.35 -7.42
C ALA A 281 -3.89 -0.80 -6.81
N ARG A 282 -3.76 -0.01 -5.76
CA ARG A 282 -4.85 0.78 -5.18
C ARG A 282 -4.42 2.23 -5.11
N VAL A 283 -5.26 3.12 -5.63
CA VAL A 283 -5.02 4.57 -5.62
C VAL A 283 -6.03 5.23 -4.70
N ASP A 284 -5.56 5.92 -3.68
CA ASP A 284 -6.39 6.51 -2.63
C ASP A 284 -6.58 8.02 -2.85
N PHE A 285 -7.80 8.50 -2.64
CA PHE A 285 -8.21 9.89 -2.89
C PHE A 285 -8.98 10.51 -1.72
N ARG A 286 -8.87 11.82 -1.59
CA ARG A 286 -9.84 12.66 -0.89
C ARG A 286 -10.66 13.40 -1.94
N LEU A 287 -11.99 13.31 -1.84
CA LEU A 287 -12.92 14.10 -2.65
C LEU A 287 -13.41 15.26 -1.81
N SER A 288 -13.05 16.49 -2.19
CA SER A 288 -13.48 17.69 -1.47
C SER A 288 -15.00 17.91 -1.54
N PRO A 289 -15.59 18.76 -0.69
CA PRO A 289 -17.00 19.12 -0.79
C PRO A 289 -17.41 19.74 -2.13
N GLU A 290 -16.46 20.36 -2.82
CA GLU A 290 -16.65 20.96 -4.16
C GLU A 290 -16.57 19.92 -5.29
N GLY A 291 -16.34 18.64 -4.96
CA GLY A 291 -16.23 17.54 -5.93
C GLY A 291 -14.86 17.44 -6.63
N GLU A 292 -13.83 18.05 -6.04
CA GLU A 292 -12.46 17.99 -6.55
C GLU A 292 -11.70 16.79 -5.93
N PRO A 293 -11.20 15.84 -6.75
CA PRO A 293 -10.40 14.72 -6.25
C PRO A 293 -8.95 15.13 -5.99
N TYR A 294 -8.38 14.67 -4.88
CA TYR A 294 -6.99 14.82 -4.53
C TYR A 294 -6.37 13.45 -4.30
N CYS A 295 -5.46 13.03 -5.18
CA CYS A 295 -4.73 11.79 -5.03
C CYS A 295 -3.81 11.87 -3.80
N LEU A 296 -3.92 10.89 -2.91
CA LEU A 296 -3.13 10.78 -1.71
C LEU A 296 -1.86 9.97 -1.95
N GLU A 297 -2.02 8.75 -2.46
CA GLU A 297 -0.96 7.77 -2.67
C GLU A 297 -1.40 6.64 -3.60
N VAL A 298 -0.42 5.88 -4.09
CA VAL A 298 -0.63 4.59 -4.79
C VAL A 298 -0.02 3.48 -3.93
N ASN A 299 -0.80 2.44 -3.67
CA ASN A 299 -0.36 1.25 -2.96
C ASN A 299 -0.13 0.12 -3.97
N THR A 300 1.12 -0.33 -4.11
CA THR A 300 1.51 -1.34 -5.09
C THR A 300 1.25 -2.78 -4.66
N LEU A 301 1.18 -3.03 -3.35
CA LEU A 301 0.78 -4.31 -2.75
C LEU A 301 -0.38 -4.09 -1.78
N PRO A 302 -1.58 -3.74 -2.28
CA PRO A 302 -2.73 -3.51 -1.41
C PRO A 302 -3.16 -4.80 -0.71
N GLY A 303 -3.80 -4.68 0.46
CA GLY A 303 -4.34 -5.81 1.21
C GLY A 303 -5.22 -6.72 0.36
N MET A 304 -5.03 -8.02 0.51
CA MET A 304 -5.67 -9.08 -0.29
C MET A 304 -6.39 -10.10 0.62
N THR A 305 -7.21 -9.59 1.52
CA THR A 305 -8.22 -10.39 2.22
C THR A 305 -9.57 -10.21 1.54
N GLU A 306 -10.53 -11.11 1.76
CA GLU A 306 -11.90 -10.99 1.21
C GLU A 306 -12.58 -9.65 1.57
N LEU A 307 -12.14 -9.00 2.65
CA LEU A 307 -12.67 -7.72 3.14
C LEU A 307 -11.80 -6.52 2.72
N SER A 308 -10.77 -6.73 1.91
CA SER A 308 -9.90 -5.66 1.42
C SER A 308 -10.53 -4.91 0.25
N LEU A 309 -10.10 -3.66 0.05
CA LEU A 309 -10.73 -2.72 -0.89
C LEU A 309 -10.62 -3.14 -2.36
N VAL A 310 -9.48 -3.75 -2.76
CA VAL A 310 -9.31 -4.26 -4.14
C VAL A 310 -10.25 -5.42 -4.42
N PRO A 311 -10.35 -6.47 -3.58
CA PRO A 311 -11.37 -7.50 -3.70
C PRO A 311 -12.81 -6.97 -3.68
N MET A 312 -13.12 -5.93 -2.88
CA MET A 312 -14.45 -5.30 -2.87
C MET A 312 -14.78 -4.65 -4.23
N ALA A 313 -13.84 -3.89 -4.79
CA ALA A 313 -14.01 -3.28 -6.10
C ALA A 313 -14.17 -4.32 -7.21
N ALA A 314 -13.37 -5.38 -7.18
CA ALA A 314 -13.45 -6.51 -8.12
C ALA A 314 -14.80 -7.23 -8.04
N LYS A 315 -15.30 -7.48 -6.84
CA LYS A 315 -16.61 -8.09 -6.60
C LYS A 315 -17.76 -7.26 -7.17
N ALA A 316 -17.66 -5.93 -7.14
CA ALA A 316 -18.68 -5.03 -7.68
C ALA A 316 -18.86 -5.17 -9.21
N VAL A 317 -17.89 -5.77 -9.91
CA VAL A 317 -17.97 -6.11 -11.35
C VAL A 317 -18.01 -7.62 -11.60
N GLY A 318 -18.37 -8.41 -10.59
CA GLY A 318 -18.56 -9.86 -10.72
C GLY A 318 -17.27 -10.68 -10.72
N ILE A 319 -16.10 -10.09 -10.38
CA ILE A 319 -14.83 -10.81 -10.23
C ILE A 319 -14.73 -11.33 -8.79
N GLY A 320 -14.85 -12.65 -8.61
CA GLY A 320 -14.66 -13.30 -7.32
C GLY A 320 -13.20 -13.22 -6.84
N PHE A 321 -12.97 -13.49 -5.56
CA PHE A 321 -11.64 -13.38 -4.96
C PHE A 321 -10.64 -14.35 -5.59
N GLU A 322 -11.06 -15.59 -5.84
CA GLU A 322 -10.26 -16.63 -6.49
C GLU A 322 -9.89 -16.22 -7.93
N ASP A 323 -10.85 -15.66 -8.68
CA ASP A 323 -10.62 -15.16 -10.04
C ASP A 323 -9.64 -13.98 -10.05
N LEU A 324 -9.76 -13.07 -9.08
CA LEU A 324 -8.88 -11.92 -8.93
C LEU A 324 -7.43 -12.37 -8.72
N VAL A 325 -7.21 -13.28 -7.77
CA VAL A 325 -5.87 -13.79 -7.44
C VAL A 325 -5.25 -14.53 -8.63
N GLU A 326 -6.03 -15.37 -9.32
CA GLU A 326 -5.57 -16.09 -10.51
C GLU A 326 -5.23 -15.15 -11.67
N ARG A 327 -6.04 -14.11 -11.92
CA ARG A 327 -5.77 -13.07 -12.93
C ARG A 327 -4.48 -12.31 -12.64
N ILE A 328 -4.20 -11.99 -11.39
CA ILE A 328 -2.94 -11.32 -11.00
C ILE A 328 -1.74 -12.23 -11.32
N CYS A 329 -1.82 -13.53 -11.03
CA CYS A 329 -0.79 -14.49 -11.42
C CYS A 329 -0.63 -14.57 -12.95
N ALA A 330 -1.74 -14.62 -13.69
CA ALA A 330 -1.72 -14.71 -15.15
C ALA A 330 -1.09 -13.48 -15.80
N MET A 331 -1.36 -12.27 -15.27
CA MET A 331 -0.72 -11.04 -15.74
C MET A 331 0.80 -11.07 -15.55
N ALA A 332 1.27 -11.54 -14.39
CA ALA A 332 2.69 -11.71 -14.14
C ALA A 332 3.37 -12.67 -15.12
N LEU A 333 2.74 -13.81 -15.38
CA LEU A 333 3.24 -14.79 -16.36
C LEU A 333 3.23 -14.28 -17.79
N GLY A 334 2.25 -13.45 -18.17
CA GLY A 334 2.14 -12.84 -19.49
C GLY A 334 3.30 -11.89 -19.84
N ARG A 335 4.03 -11.38 -18.86
CA ARG A 335 5.21 -10.52 -19.05
C ARG A 335 6.49 -11.29 -19.39
N LYS A 336 6.46 -12.61 -19.30
CA LYS A 336 7.65 -13.49 -19.50
C LYS A 336 8.12 -13.56 -20.98
N LYS A 337 7.61 -12.70 -21.86
CA LYS A 337 8.00 -12.68 -23.28
C LYS A 337 9.11 -11.69 -23.58
#